data_261c7eb43c15378783269ca2505a5eff
#
_entry.id   261c7eb43c15378783269ca2505a5eff
#
_cell.length_a   1.000
_cell.length_b   1.000
_cell.length_c   1.000
_cell.angle_alpha   90.00
_cell.angle_beta   90.00
_cell.angle_gamma   90.00
#
_symmetry.space_group_name_H-M   'P 1'
#
loop_
_entity.id
_entity.type
_entity.pdbx_description
1 polymer ?
#
loop_
_entity_poly.entity_id
_entity_poly.type
_entity_poly.pdbx_seq_one_letter_code
_entity_poly.pdbx_strand_id
1 'polypeptide(L)'
;MPVFTSSIEVTADYPTIKPSLNLNFARARALDPRITFTRASVGTYVGRDGLIKTAGNNEARFDHDPETLESLGLLIEESSTNEFPFSEDFSSFVLTKVNTTVTTNAATSPDGTSTADRLQIGTTNGIVNNNIVGPVGSNSTVSMWVKAVTPGTDNVFRLVSAGDLSADLTATDKWVRYSFTSSTNSTGIHGIARPSDNTAADVYVWGAQFEEGKSFPTSYFPTNSGAILPRAADDAKITGETFADWYNPLESTIFFESGVAPTSNSKYFTFRGDDGGGTELIESAAVSGPGANVFTYCDASIRANISVTDSGATKLKYATGVIKDNVNIAVNGTLGTADTSAVHPDGINQLSIGNYSNGSYYLNNTIQKLTYYPKRLTDAQLQLLTS
;
A
#
# COMPACT_ATOMS: atom_id res chain seq x y z
N MET A 1 47.49 -14.89 -1.41
CA MET A 1 46.08 -14.43 -1.39
C MET A 1 45.40 -15.14 -0.22
N PRO A 2 44.80 -14.48 0.73
CA PRO A 2 44.03 -15.14 1.77
C PRO A 2 42.75 -15.72 1.16
N VAL A 3 42.58 -17.03 1.28
CA VAL A 3 41.35 -17.73 0.91
C VAL A 3 40.36 -17.48 2.02
N PHE A 4 39.36 -16.61 1.77
CA PHE A 4 38.23 -16.50 2.66
C PHE A 4 37.28 -17.68 2.42
N THR A 5 37.43 -18.73 3.23
CA THR A 5 36.40 -19.76 3.37
C THR A 5 35.31 -19.18 4.29
N SER A 6 34.28 -18.54 3.73
CA SER A 6 33.04 -18.33 4.46
C SER A 6 32.32 -19.66 4.53
N SER A 7 32.46 -20.39 5.62
CA SER A 7 31.54 -21.45 5.97
C SER A 7 30.20 -20.79 6.32
N ILE A 8 29.22 -20.84 5.42
CA ILE A 8 27.83 -20.63 5.80
C ILE A 8 27.48 -21.86 6.65
N GLU A 9 27.51 -21.70 7.97
CA GLU A 9 26.90 -22.69 8.85
C GLU A 9 25.40 -22.66 8.55
N VAL A 10 24.93 -23.63 7.78
CA VAL A 10 23.51 -23.96 7.70
C VAL A 10 23.15 -24.53 9.05
N THR A 11 22.62 -23.70 9.93
CA THR A 11 22.13 -24.18 11.24
C THR A 11 21.03 -25.20 10.98
N ALA A 12 20.97 -26.24 11.82
CA ALA A 12 19.99 -27.34 11.74
C ALA A 12 18.53 -26.82 11.78
N ASP A 13 18.34 -25.57 12.15
CA ASP A 13 17.05 -24.90 12.30
C ASP A 13 16.50 -24.29 11.01
N TYR A 14 17.32 -24.13 9.96
CA TYR A 14 16.83 -23.60 8.68
C TYR A 14 15.95 -24.64 7.97
N PRO A 15 14.78 -24.25 7.39
CA PRO A 15 13.93 -25.21 6.71
C PRO A 15 14.66 -25.90 5.55
N THR A 16 14.81 -27.20 5.63
CA THR A 16 15.34 -28.04 4.51
C THR A 16 14.26 -28.34 3.46
N ILE A 17 13.00 -28.09 3.80
CA ILE A 17 11.84 -28.31 2.93
C ILE A 17 11.76 -27.18 1.92
N LYS A 18 11.72 -27.54 0.63
CA LYS A 18 11.52 -26.56 -0.44
C LYS A 18 10.08 -26.06 -0.46
N PRO A 19 9.87 -24.76 -0.66
CA PRO A 19 8.54 -24.23 -0.88
C PRO A 19 7.94 -24.80 -2.19
N SER A 20 6.65 -25.09 -2.18
CA SER A 20 5.89 -25.47 -3.38
C SER A 20 5.38 -24.25 -4.15
N LEU A 21 5.23 -23.08 -3.47
CA LEU A 21 5.00 -21.79 -4.11
C LEU A 21 6.00 -20.77 -3.55
N ASN A 22 6.65 -20.00 -4.43
CA ASN A 22 7.59 -18.94 -4.03
C ASN A 22 7.42 -17.72 -4.94
N LEU A 23 6.64 -16.76 -4.48
CA LEU A 23 6.37 -15.50 -5.16
C LEU A 23 7.30 -14.42 -4.59
N ASN A 24 8.33 -14.05 -5.34
CA ASN A 24 9.28 -13.01 -4.95
C ASN A 24 9.06 -11.76 -5.81
N PHE A 25 8.13 -10.92 -5.39
CA PHE A 25 7.73 -9.72 -6.13
C PHE A 25 8.79 -8.61 -6.09
N ALA A 26 9.63 -8.57 -5.06
CA ALA A 26 10.74 -7.60 -4.99
C ALA A 26 11.80 -7.81 -6.08
N ARG A 27 11.93 -9.04 -6.60
CA ARG A 27 12.87 -9.39 -7.67
C ARG A 27 12.19 -9.62 -9.01
N ALA A 28 10.87 -9.74 -9.04
CA ALA A 28 10.08 -9.99 -10.24
C ALA A 28 10.01 -8.77 -11.15
N ARG A 29 9.85 -9.02 -12.46
CA ARG A 29 9.55 -8.01 -13.48
C ARG A 29 8.18 -8.25 -14.12
N ALA A 30 7.57 -9.38 -13.82
CA ALA A 30 6.27 -9.81 -14.25
C ALA A 30 5.68 -10.70 -13.18
N LEU A 31 4.37 -10.88 -13.18
CA LEU A 31 3.70 -11.81 -12.29
C LEU A 31 4.07 -13.25 -12.64
N ASP A 32 4.05 -14.10 -11.62
CA ASP A 32 4.08 -15.55 -11.80
C ASP A 32 2.86 -15.95 -12.66
N PRO A 33 3.03 -16.79 -13.69
CA PRO A 33 1.96 -17.14 -14.63
C PRO A 33 0.75 -17.84 -13.99
N ARG A 34 0.90 -18.34 -12.76
CA ARG A 34 -0.21 -18.90 -11.98
C ARG A 34 -1.15 -17.85 -11.43
N ILE A 35 -0.73 -16.59 -11.36
CA ILE A 35 -1.52 -15.48 -10.82
C ILE A 35 -2.41 -14.91 -11.93
N THR A 36 -3.70 -14.96 -11.72
CA THR A 36 -4.67 -14.14 -12.47
C THR A 36 -4.74 -12.78 -11.82
N PHE A 37 -4.45 -11.71 -12.58
CA PHE A 37 -4.51 -10.33 -12.10
C PHE A 37 -5.48 -9.51 -12.93
N THR A 38 -6.37 -8.77 -12.27
CA THR A 38 -7.30 -7.86 -12.93
C THR A 38 -7.31 -6.48 -12.26
N ARG A 39 -7.38 -5.45 -13.08
CA ARG A 39 -7.70 -4.06 -12.75
C ARG A 39 -8.29 -3.41 -13.99
N ALA A 40 -9.57 -3.08 -13.96
CA ALA A 40 -10.29 -2.52 -15.11
C ALA A 40 -10.02 -1.02 -15.36
N SER A 41 -8.81 -0.56 -15.04
CA SER A 41 -8.34 0.82 -15.23
C SER A 41 -6.83 0.89 -15.35
N VAL A 42 -6.30 2.02 -15.79
CA VAL A 42 -4.90 2.38 -15.58
C VAL A 42 -4.61 2.59 -14.08
N GLY A 43 -3.34 2.52 -13.70
CA GLY A 43 -2.86 2.84 -12.35
C GLY A 43 -1.40 3.24 -12.41
N THR A 44 -0.92 4.04 -11.45
CA THR A 44 0.48 4.43 -11.42
C THR A 44 1.28 3.71 -10.34
N TYR A 45 2.58 3.74 -10.47
CA TYR A 45 3.56 3.20 -9.54
C TYR A 45 4.89 3.92 -9.73
N VAL A 46 5.78 3.82 -8.76
CA VAL A 46 7.15 4.31 -8.91
C VAL A 46 8.00 3.25 -9.61
N GLY A 47 8.57 3.62 -10.74
CA GLY A 47 9.46 2.74 -11.51
C GLY A 47 10.84 2.60 -10.87
N ARG A 48 11.66 1.71 -11.44
CA ARG A 48 13.05 1.47 -11.00
C ARG A 48 13.99 2.67 -11.14
N ASP A 49 13.58 3.63 -11.94
CA ASP A 49 14.28 4.90 -12.15
C ASP A 49 13.81 6.02 -11.20
N GLY A 50 12.94 5.68 -10.24
CA GLY A 50 12.37 6.62 -9.27
C GLY A 50 11.27 7.51 -9.85
N LEU A 51 10.90 7.33 -11.13
CA LEU A 51 9.87 8.12 -11.79
C LEU A 51 8.50 7.43 -11.70
N ILE A 52 7.45 8.23 -11.67
CA ILE A 52 6.09 7.71 -11.74
C ILE A 52 5.82 7.15 -13.14
N LYS A 53 5.32 5.93 -13.20
CA LYS A 53 4.96 5.21 -14.42
C LYS A 53 3.48 4.86 -14.40
N THR A 54 2.91 4.66 -15.58
CA THR A 54 1.53 4.19 -15.75
C THR A 54 1.52 2.74 -16.20
N ALA A 55 0.81 1.90 -15.46
CA ALA A 55 0.45 0.55 -15.84
C ALA A 55 -0.93 0.55 -16.52
N GLY A 56 -1.09 -0.22 -17.58
CA GLY A 56 -2.35 -0.39 -18.31
C GLY A 56 -3.37 -1.23 -17.55
N ASN A 57 -4.55 -1.43 -18.17
CA ASN A 57 -5.57 -2.33 -17.62
C ASN A 57 -5.00 -3.74 -17.46
N ASN A 58 -5.28 -4.37 -16.33
CA ASN A 58 -4.81 -5.71 -15.97
C ASN A 58 -3.27 -5.88 -15.94
N GLU A 59 -2.54 -4.78 -15.91
CA GLU A 59 -1.09 -4.78 -15.73
C GLU A 59 -0.72 -4.57 -14.28
N ALA A 60 0.06 -5.48 -13.70
CA ALA A 60 0.52 -5.42 -12.33
C ALA A 60 1.55 -4.29 -12.13
N ARG A 61 1.57 -3.73 -10.92
CA ARG A 61 2.43 -2.63 -10.52
C ARG A 61 3.50 -3.13 -9.56
N PHE A 62 4.77 -3.04 -9.96
CA PHE A 62 5.94 -3.36 -9.12
C PHE A 62 6.56 -2.05 -8.65
N ASP A 63 6.21 -1.67 -7.43
CA ASP A 63 6.53 -0.36 -6.88
C ASP A 63 7.95 -0.29 -6.30
N HIS A 64 8.50 0.92 -6.27
CA HIS A 64 9.84 1.20 -5.74
C HIS A 64 9.81 2.43 -4.84
N ASP A 65 10.76 2.50 -3.94
CA ASP A 65 11.02 3.71 -3.18
C ASP A 65 11.65 4.77 -4.12
N PRO A 66 11.08 5.99 -4.22
CA PRO A 66 11.55 6.99 -5.19
C PRO A 66 12.95 7.55 -4.87
N GLU A 67 13.43 7.43 -3.62
CA GLU A 67 14.74 7.96 -3.21
C GLU A 67 15.82 6.89 -3.22
N THR A 68 15.54 5.72 -2.65
CA THR A 68 16.52 4.63 -2.53
C THR A 68 16.53 3.71 -3.74
N LEU A 69 15.47 3.75 -4.58
CA LEU A 69 15.21 2.87 -5.71
C LEU A 69 15.06 1.40 -5.29
N GLU A 70 14.88 1.14 -4.00
CA GLU A 70 14.63 -0.20 -3.48
C GLU A 70 13.26 -0.70 -3.99
N SER A 71 13.20 -1.95 -4.44
CA SER A 71 11.94 -2.55 -4.83
C SER A 71 11.07 -2.82 -3.60
N LEU A 72 9.87 -2.27 -3.59
CA LEU A 72 8.85 -2.51 -2.59
C LEU A 72 7.97 -3.72 -2.94
N GLY A 73 8.02 -4.20 -4.19
CA GLY A 73 7.30 -5.38 -4.67
C GLY A 73 5.95 -5.07 -5.32
N LEU A 74 5.03 -6.02 -5.28
CA LEU A 74 3.71 -5.92 -5.91
C LEU A 74 2.78 -5.00 -5.09
N LEU A 75 2.30 -3.93 -5.71
CA LEU A 75 1.32 -3.02 -5.13
C LEU A 75 -0.10 -3.57 -5.31
N ILE A 76 -0.85 -3.68 -4.22
CA ILE A 76 -2.27 -4.08 -4.19
C ILE A 76 -3.08 -3.03 -3.45
N GLU A 77 -4.03 -2.42 -4.15
CA GLU A 77 -4.86 -1.35 -3.62
C GLU A 77 -6.35 -1.54 -3.94
N GLU A 78 -7.19 -1.06 -3.05
CA GLU A 78 -8.62 -0.90 -3.29
C GLU A 78 -8.92 0.14 -4.38
N SER A 79 -10.16 0.20 -4.84
CA SER A 79 -10.61 1.27 -5.75
C SER A 79 -10.57 2.63 -5.07
N SER A 80 -10.25 3.65 -5.85
CA SER A 80 -10.30 5.04 -5.39
C SER A 80 -10.66 5.98 -6.53
N THR A 81 -11.10 7.20 -6.17
CA THR A 81 -11.45 8.24 -7.10
C THR A 81 -10.65 9.49 -6.77
N ASN A 82 -9.94 10.04 -7.77
CA ASN A 82 -9.35 11.37 -7.64
C ASN A 82 -10.39 12.40 -8.06
N GLU A 83 -10.90 13.15 -7.11
CA GLU A 83 -11.90 14.18 -7.34
C GLU A 83 -11.29 15.57 -7.53
N PHE A 84 -9.96 15.71 -7.41
CA PHE A 84 -9.27 16.95 -7.71
C PHE A 84 -9.18 17.12 -9.24
N PRO A 85 -9.89 18.09 -9.84
CA PRO A 85 -9.89 18.27 -11.28
C PRO A 85 -8.56 18.87 -11.75
N PHE A 86 -8.12 18.49 -12.95
CA PHE A 86 -6.88 19.02 -13.55
C PHE A 86 -5.69 18.89 -12.59
N SER A 87 -5.45 17.66 -12.13
CA SER A 87 -4.47 17.35 -11.07
C SER A 87 -3.02 17.80 -11.36
N GLU A 88 -2.70 18.13 -12.59
CA GLU A 88 -1.38 18.58 -13.04
C GLU A 88 -1.39 20.03 -13.62
N ASP A 89 -2.55 20.70 -13.67
CA ASP A 89 -2.69 22.07 -14.15
C ASP A 89 -3.32 22.98 -13.10
N PHE A 90 -2.48 23.59 -12.27
CA PHE A 90 -2.92 24.54 -11.24
C PHE A 90 -3.32 25.90 -11.79
N SER A 91 -3.09 26.15 -13.08
CA SER A 91 -3.58 27.36 -13.78
C SER A 91 -5.04 27.24 -14.21
N SER A 92 -5.60 26.01 -14.22
CA SER A 92 -6.95 25.73 -14.69
C SER A 92 -7.98 26.69 -14.10
N PHE A 93 -8.92 27.13 -14.94
CA PHE A 93 -9.98 28.09 -14.56
C PHE A 93 -10.97 27.53 -13.54
N VAL A 94 -11.06 26.22 -13.38
CA VAL A 94 -11.92 25.59 -12.36
C VAL A 94 -11.34 25.68 -10.96
N LEU A 95 -10.03 25.96 -10.84
CA LEU A 95 -9.38 26.16 -9.55
C LEU A 95 -9.50 27.62 -9.10
N THR A 96 -9.89 27.84 -7.86
CA THR A 96 -9.88 29.16 -7.22
C THR A 96 -8.45 29.48 -6.80
N LYS A 97 -7.96 30.64 -7.22
CA LYS A 97 -6.64 31.19 -6.88
C LYS A 97 -6.83 32.51 -6.17
N VAL A 98 -6.50 32.58 -4.88
CA VAL A 98 -6.55 33.82 -4.07
C VAL A 98 -5.12 34.20 -3.73
N ASN A 99 -4.72 35.42 -4.04
CA ASN A 99 -3.38 35.95 -3.81
C ASN A 99 -2.27 34.94 -4.15
N THR A 100 -2.43 34.24 -5.27
CA THR A 100 -1.49 33.22 -5.72
C THR A 100 -1.23 33.38 -7.21
N THR A 101 0.04 33.48 -7.59
CA THR A 101 0.47 33.46 -8.98
C THR A 101 0.89 32.03 -9.34
N VAL A 102 0.42 31.55 -10.49
CA VAL A 102 0.78 30.24 -11.04
C VAL A 102 1.65 30.45 -12.27
N THR A 103 2.81 29.81 -12.30
CA THR A 103 3.64 29.69 -13.51
C THR A 103 3.61 28.24 -13.96
N THR A 104 3.00 27.99 -15.11
CA THR A 104 2.80 26.63 -15.62
C THR A 104 4.08 26.02 -16.16
N ASN A 105 4.20 24.71 -16.05
CA ASN A 105 5.31 23.93 -16.63
C ASN A 105 6.70 24.45 -16.21
N ALA A 106 6.83 24.88 -14.96
CA ALA A 106 8.01 25.59 -14.45
C ALA A 106 9.13 24.65 -13.98
N ALA A 107 8.87 23.35 -13.86
CA ALA A 107 9.88 22.36 -13.46
C ALA A 107 9.57 20.97 -14.03
N THR A 108 10.59 20.09 -13.99
CA THR A 108 10.41 18.66 -14.27
C THR A 108 9.67 18.02 -13.11
N SER A 109 8.57 17.34 -13.41
CA SER A 109 7.67 16.64 -12.49
C SER A 109 8.17 15.24 -12.07
N PRO A 110 7.57 14.61 -11.06
CA PRO A 110 7.93 13.26 -10.61
C PRO A 110 7.80 12.15 -11.65
N ASP A 111 7.06 12.36 -12.73
CA ASP A 111 6.97 11.42 -13.87
C ASP A 111 8.04 11.63 -14.94
N GLY A 112 8.91 12.67 -14.78
CA GLY A 112 9.97 13.03 -15.70
C GLY A 112 9.55 13.96 -16.82
N THR A 113 8.29 14.41 -16.88
CA THR A 113 7.81 15.41 -17.85
C THR A 113 8.04 16.83 -17.34
N SER A 114 7.86 17.85 -18.18
CA SER A 114 7.95 19.25 -17.76
C SER A 114 6.56 19.84 -17.52
N THR A 115 5.82 19.25 -16.57
CA THR A 115 4.42 19.60 -16.28
C THR A 115 4.19 20.10 -14.86
N ALA A 116 5.24 20.26 -14.05
CA ALA A 116 5.10 20.81 -12.71
C ALA A 116 4.95 22.32 -12.73
N ASP A 117 3.96 22.83 -11.98
CA ASP A 117 3.67 24.25 -11.86
C ASP A 117 4.41 24.88 -10.66
N ARG A 118 4.75 26.16 -10.75
CA ARG A 118 5.23 26.97 -9.63
C ARG A 118 4.09 27.78 -9.05
N LEU A 119 3.92 27.71 -7.75
CA LEU A 119 2.97 28.51 -7.00
C LEU A 119 3.71 29.52 -6.13
N GLN A 120 3.42 30.82 -6.35
CA GLN A 120 3.83 31.91 -5.49
C GLN A 120 2.60 32.33 -4.68
N ILE A 121 2.50 31.78 -3.46
CA ILE A 121 1.35 31.94 -2.57
C ILE A 121 1.60 33.13 -1.66
N GLY A 122 0.75 34.16 -1.75
CA GLY A 122 0.92 35.41 -1.01
C GLY A 122 0.52 35.32 0.45
N THR A 123 0.91 36.33 1.20
CA THR A 123 0.77 36.42 2.67
C THR A 123 -0.69 36.61 3.13
N THR A 124 -1.57 37.15 2.29
CA THR A 124 -2.96 37.45 2.65
C THR A 124 -3.90 36.42 2.02
N ASN A 125 -4.37 35.44 2.80
CA ASN A 125 -5.31 34.40 2.35
C ASN A 125 -4.87 33.66 1.07
N GLY A 126 -3.55 33.54 0.86
CA GLY A 126 -3.01 32.86 -0.31
C GLY A 126 -3.41 31.39 -0.33
N ILE A 127 -4.06 30.96 -1.42
CA ILE A 127 -4.55 29.59 -1.60
C ILE A 127 -4.76 29.27 -3.08
N VAL A 128 -4.51 28.00 -3.45
CA VAL A 128 -5.05 27.39 -4.67
C VAL A 128 -5.88 26.19 -4.26
N ASN A 129 -7.13 26.16 -4.67
CA ASN A 129 -8.04 25.10 -4.25
C ASN A 129 -9.09 24.77 -5.31
N ASN A 130 -9.66 23.59 -5.19
CA ASN A 130 -10.95 23.23 -5.75
C ASN A 130 -12.02 23.30 -4.67
N ASN A 131 -13.22 23.71 -5.06
CA ASN A 131 -14.39 23.70 -4.21
C ASN A 131 -15.37 22.64 -4.71
N ILE A 132 -15.35 21.49 -4.07
CA ILE A 132 -16.29 20.40 -4.35
C ILE A 132 -17.59 20.68 -3.63
N VAL A 133 -18.66 20.83 -4.40
CA VAL A 133 -20.02 21.11 -3.88
C VAL A 133 -20.70 19.78 -3.54
N GLY A 134 -20.80 19.48 -2.26
CA GLY A 134 -21.51 18.30 -1.77
C GLY A 134 -21.08 17.92 -0.35
N PRO A 135 -21.80 17.03 0.33
CA PRO A 135 -21.33 16.48 1.59
C PRO A 135 -20.09 15.62 1.32
N VAL A 136 -19.00 15.98 1.95
CA VAL A 136 -17.78 15.17 1.97
C VAL A 136 -17.99 14.06 2.99
N GLY A 137 -17.52 12.84 2.69
CA GLY A 137 -17.59 11.70 3.60
C GLY A 137 -16.87 11.93 4.94
N SER A 138 -16.95 10.97 5.82
CA SER A 138 -16.42 11.07 7.19
C SER A 138 -14.90 11.26 7.28
N ASN A 139 -14.16 10.87 6.25
CA ASN A 139 -12.74 11.14 6.08
C ASN A 139 -12.49 11.63 4.65
N SER A 140 -11.53 12.51 4.47
CA SER A 140 -11.09 12.93 3.14
C SER A 140 -9.60 13.25 3.14
N THR A 141 -8.91 12.73 2.15
CA THR A 141 -7.46 12.90 2.03
C THR A 141 -7.11 13.70 0.79
N VAL A 142 -6.40 14.81 0.97
CA VAL A 142 -5.71 15.52 -0.09
C VAL A 142 -4.24 15.11 -0.11
N SER A 143 -3.67 14.94 -1.29
CA SER A 143 -2.23 14.73 -1.46
C SER A 143 -1.73 15.37 -2.74
N MET A 144 -0.45 15.77 -2.75
CA MET A 144 0.24 16.30 -3.93
C MET A 144 1.76 16.24 -3.71
N TRP A 145 2.49 16.24 -4.81
CA TRP A 145 3.94 16.42 -4.74
C TRP A 145 4.29 17.89 -4.65
N VAL A 146 5.16 18.21 -3.70
CA VAL A 146 5.66 19.57 -3.50
C VAL A 146 7.17 19.54 -3.39
N LYS A 147 7.82 20.55 -4.00
CA LYS A 147 9.27 20.76 -3.99
C LYS A 147 9.55 22.24 -3.80
N ALA A 148 10.54 22.60 -2.99
CA ALA A 148 10.95 23.98 -2.80
C ALA A 148 11.53 24.56 -4.09
N VAL A 149 11.18 25.80 -4.40
CA VAL A 149 11.85 26.58 -5.46
C VAL A 149 13.24 26.98 -4.97
N THR A 150 13.32 27.50 -3.73
CA THR A 150 14.58 27.80 -3.05
C THR A 150 14.53 27.19 -1.64
N PRO A 151 15.28 26.11 -1.38
CA PRO A 151 15.29 25.48 -0.07
C PRO A 151 15.63 26.46 1.05
N GLY A 152 14.84 26.45 2.14
CA GLY A 152 15.02 27.33 3.28
C GLY A 152 14.45 28.74 3.14
N THR A 153 13.83 29.07 1.99
CA THR A 153 13.18 30.36 1.74
C THR A 153 11.80 30.15 1.19
N ASP A 154 10.76 30.67 1.83
CA ASP A 154 9.36 30.61 1.42
C ASP A 154 8.88 29.19 1.04
N ASN A 155 9.44 28.17 1.72
CA ASN A 155 9.20 26.77 1.42
C ASN A 155 8.24 26.06 2.40
N VAL A 156 7.60 26.84 3.28
CA VAL A 156 6.57 26.36 4.21
C VAL A 156 5.19 26.59 3.61
N PHE A 157 4.32 25.59 3.74
CA PHE A 157 2.96 25.62 3.19
C PHE A 157 2.03 24.76 4.04
N ARG A 158 0.74 24.77 3.74
CA ARG A 158 -0.25 23.85 4.33
C ARG A 158 -1.08 23.20 3.23
N LEU A 159 -1.55 21.98 3.49
CA LEU A 159 -2.58 21.33 2.71
C LEU A 159 -3.94 21.65 3.29
N VAL A 160 -4.94 21.66 2.42
CA VAL A 160 -6.35 21.91 2.79
C VAL A 160 -7.16 20.70 2.35
N SER A 161 -7.90 20.08 3.29
CA SER A 161 -8.83 19.00 3.00
C SER A 161 -10.14 19.25 3.73
N ALA A 162 -11.26 19.19 3.01
CA ALA A 162 -12.59 19.49 3.53
C ALA A 162 -12.70 20.85 4.28
N GLY A 163 -11.88 21.83 3.90
CA GLY A 163 -11.77 23.12 4.55
C GLY A 163 -10.85 23.17 5.78
N ASP A 164 -10.44 22.02 6.31
CA ASP A 164 -9.43 21.97 7.37
C ASP A 164 -8.03 22.18 6.81
N LEU A 165 -7.18 22.77 7.63
CA LEU A 165 -5.78 23.04 7.31
C LEU A 165 -4.87 22.06 8.06
N SER A 166 -3.90 21.50 7.37
CA SER A 166 -2.82 20.75 8.03
C SER A 166 -2.00 21.64 8.97
N ALA A 167 -1.14 21.02 9.78
CA ALA A 167 0.02 21.70 10.33
C ALA A 167 0.89 22.25 9.20
N ASP A 168 1.80 23.17 9.52
CA ASP A 168 2.80 23.67 8.58
C ASP A 168 3.70 22.52 8.10
N LEU A 169 3.87 22.44 6.80
CA LEU A 169 4.69 21.47 6.08
C LEU A 169 5.86 22.22 5.43
N THR A 170 7.03 21.59 5.37
CA THR A 170 8.23 22.19 4.79
C THR A 170 8.61 21.43 3.52
N ALA A 171 8.59 22.09 2.37
CA ALA A 171 9.10 21.54 1.13
C ALA A 171 10.63 21.47 1.15
N THR A 172 11.17 20.40 0.58
CA THR A 172 12.61 20.15 0.45
C THR A 172 13.09 20.44 -0.97
N ASP A 173 14.37 20.26 -1.23
CA ASP A 173 14.98 20.31 -2.57
C ASP A 173 14.63 19.11 -3.47
N LYS A 174 13.88 18.13 -2.92
CA LYS A 174 13.39 16.95 -3.63
C LYS A 174 11.87 16.97 -3.73
N TRP A 175 11.35 16.23 -4.68
CA TRP A 175 9.93 15.94 -4.76
C TRP A 175 9.50 15.04 -3.61
N VAL A 176 8.58 15.51 -2.77
CA VAL A 176 7.96 14.73 -1.69
C VAL A 176 6.46 14.78 -1.88
N ARG A 177 5.80 13.64 -1.77
CA ARG A 177 4.34 13.58 -1.75
C ARG A 177 3.86 13.86 -0.34
N TYR A 178 3.27 15.00 -0.13
CA TYR A 178 2.62 15.37 1.13
C TYR A 178 1.16 14.99 1.09
N SER A 179 0.60 14.61 2.24
CA SER A 179 -0.81 14.31 2.38
C SER A 179 -1.38 14.86 3.69
N PHE A 180 -2.66 15.14 3.68
CA PHE A 180 -3.42 15.55 4.85
C PHE A 180 -4.82 14.96 4.80
N THR A 181 -5.22 14.29 5.89
CA THR A 181 -6.56 13.72 6.05
C THR A 181 -7.33 14.57 7.05
N SER A 182 -8.50 15.07 6.63
CA SER A 182 -9.50 15.67 7.50
C SER A 182 -10.52 14.60 7.89
N SER A 183 -10.93 14.64 9.15
CA SER A 183 -12.06 13.85 9.68
C SER A 183 -13.35 14.67 9.78
N THR A 184 -13.33 15.93 9.37
CA THR A 184 -14.51 16.79 9.39
C THR A 184 -15.39 16.52 8.17
N ASN A 185 -16.69 16.61 8.39
CA ASN A 185 -17.72 16.42 7.38
C ASN A 185 -18.18 17.78 6.85
N SER A 186 -17.23 18.63 6.41
CA SER A 186 -17.57 19.94 5.87
C SER A 186 -17.52 19.93 4.33
N THR A 187 -18.42 20.66 3.71
CA THR A 187 -18.36 20.96 2.26
C THR A 187 -17.10 21.74 2.00
N GLY A 188 -16.28 21.27 1.05
CA GLY A 188 -15.20 22.00 1.06
C GLY A 188 -14.15 22.22 0.04
N ILE A 189 -13.27 22.95 0.53
CA ILE A 189 -12.07 23.45 -0.12
C ILE A 189 -10.99 22.40 0.01
N HIS A 190 -10.36 22.02 -1.12
CA HIS A 190 -9.24 21.07 -1.15
C HIS A 190 -8.10 21.68 -1.95
N GLY A 191 -6.87 21.65 -1.44
CA GLY A 191 -5.75 22.22 -2.14
C GLY A 191 -4.54 22.55 -1.27
N ILE A 192 -3.87 23.67 -1.60
CA ILE A 192 -2.65 24.14 -0.95
C ILE A 192 -2.78 25.61 -0.55
N ALA A 193 -2.31 25.96 0.62
CA ALA A 193 -2.41 27.27 1.22
C ALA A 193 -1.08 27.75 1.82
N ARG A 194 -0.98 29.06 2.07
CA ARG A 194 0.10 29.70 2.81
C ARG A 194 0.30 29.10 4.22
N PRO A 195 1.49 29.27 4.82
CA PRO A 195 1.75 28.82 6.20
C PRO A 195 0.90 29.53 7.26
N SER A 196 0.91 29.01 8.49
CA SER A 196 0.08 29.47 9.60
C SER A 196 0.49 30.86 10.12
N ASP A 197 1.74 31.21 9.99
CA ASP A 197 2.33 32.50 10.40
C ASP A 197 2.04 33.65 9.40
N ASN A 198 1.27 33.37 8.36
CA ASN A 198 0.91 34.30 7.28
C ASN A 198 2.11 34.79 6.42
N THR A 199 3.20 34.05 6.37
CA THR A 199 4.26 34.29 5.41
C THR A 199 3.89 33.81 4.01
N ALA A 200 4.68 34.14 3.02
CA ALA A 200 4.52 33.66 1.65
C ALA A 200 5.03 32.21 1.52
N ALA A 201 4.58 31.52 0.46
CA ALA A 201 5.18 30.27 0.01
C ALA A 201 5.52 30.33 -1.47
N ASP A 202 6.66 29.76 -1.84
CA ASP A 202 7.13 29.65 -3.23
C ASP A 202 7.61 28.22 -3.50
N VAL A 203 6.75 27.44 -4.13
CA VAL A 203 6.92 26.00 -4.27
C VAL A 203 6.57 25.53 -5.69
N TYR A 204 7.21 24.46 -6.13
CA TYR A 204 6.74 23.66 -7.26
C TYR A 204 5.72 22.62 -6.75
N VAL A 205 4.67 22.41 -7.53
CA VAL A 205 3.61 21.45 -7.23
C VAL A 205 3.28 20.59 -8.43
N TRP A 206 2.81 19.36 -8.18
CA TRP A 206 2.38 18.44 -9.21
C TRP A 206 1.49 17.34 -8.62
N GLY A 207 0.57 16.81 -9.43
CA GLY A 207 -0.16 15.60 -9.12
C GLY A 207 -1.08 15.71 -7.92
N ALA A 208 -1.91 16.75 -7.87
CA ALA A 208 -2.91 16.87 -6.81
C ALA A 208 -3.95 15.76 -6.89
N GLN A 209 -4.28 15.19 -5.74
CA GLN A 209 -5.29 14.16 -5.59
C GLN A 209 -6.13 14.42 -4.35
N PHE A 210 -7.45 14.34 -4.52
CA PHE A 210 -8.40 14.39 -3.42
C PHE A 210 -9.26 13.13 -3.47
N GLU A 211 -9.32 12.44 -2.33
CA GLU A 211 -9.98 11.14 -2.19
C GLU A 211 -10.97 11.19 -1.03
N GLU A 212 -12.27 11.19 -1.36
CA GLU A 212 -13.33 11.11 -0.36
C GLU A 212 -13.41 9.70 0.24
N GLY A 213 -13.72 9.61 1.54
CA GLY A 213 -13.85 8.34 2.26
C GLY A 213 -12.52 7.64 2.57
N LYS A 214 -11.37 8.27 2.28
CA LYS A 214 -10.05 7.71 2.53
C LYS A 214 -9.35 8.39 3.70
N SER A 215 -8.65 7.59 4.50
CA SER A 215 -7.80 8.05 5.60
C SER A 215 -6.30 8.06 5.25
N PHE A 216 -5.94 7.76 4.01
CA PHE A 216 -4.59 7.77 3.47
C PHE A 216 -4.66 7.99 1.95
N PRO A 217 -3.60 8.52 1.32
CA PRO A 217 -3.56 8.64 -0.14
C PRO A 217 -3.26 7.29 -0.79
N THR A 218 -4.04 6.93 -1.81
CA THR A 218 -3.70 5.80 -2.69
C THR A 218 -2.67 6.23 -3.75
N SER A 219 -2.19 5.30 -4.59
CA SER A 219 -1.32 5.66 -5.70
C SER A 219 -1.96 6.75 -6.58
N TYR A 220 -1.12 7.65 -7.08
CA TYR A 220 -1.58 8.77 -7.90
C TYR A 220 -2.25 8.29 -9.19
N PHE A 221 -3.30 8.97 -9.58
CA PHE A 221 -3.89 8.83 -10.92
C PHE A 221 -4.41 10.18 -11.42
N PRO A 222 -4.00 10.58 -12.64
CA PRO A 222 -4.24 11.93 -13.15
C PRO A 222 -5.70 12.16 -13.56
N THR A 223 -6.13 13.42 -13.43
CA THR A 223 -7.41 13.93 -13.92
C THR A 223 -7.15 15.05 -14.90
N ASN A 224 -6.92 14.71 -16.19
CA ASN A 224 -6.43 15.70 -17.18
C ASN A 224 -7.54 16.51 -17.85
N SER A 225 -8.81 16.19 -17.65
CA SER A 225 -9.92 16.80 -18.39
C SER A 225 -11.07 17.29 -17.51
N GLY A 226 -10.89 17.40 -16.20
CA GLY A 226 -11.98 17.67 -15.27
C GLY A 226 -12.97 16.50 -15.10
N ALA A 227 -12.80 15.40 -15.85
CA ALA A 227 -13.55 14.19 -15.65
C ALA A 227 -12.98 13.41 -14.46
N ILE A 228 -13.85 13.10 -13.52
CA ILE A 228 -13.54 12.23 -12.38
C ILE A 228 -13.61 10.79 -12.89
N LEU A 229 -12.47 10.10 -12.93
CA LEU A 229 -12.40 8.70 -13.32
C LEU A 229 -11.91 7.88 -12.13
N PRO A 230 -12.65 6.83 -11.73
CA PRO A 230 -12.18 5.97 -10.66
C PRO A 230 -11.03 5.06 -11.14
N ARG A 231 -10.04 4.85 -10.28
CA ARG A 231 -9.12 3.72 -10.41
C ARG A 231 -9.78 2.48 -9.83
N ALA A 232 -9.89 1.43 -10.63
CA ALA A 232 -10.41 0.14 -10.18
C ALA A 232 -9.45 -0.50 -9.15
N ALA A 233 -9.99 -1.37 -8.30
CA ALA A 233 -9.20 -2.16 -7.37
C ALA A 233 -8.32 -3.20 -8.09
N ASP A 234 -7.22 -3.58 -7.46
CA ASP A 234 -6.38 -4.70 -7.86
C ASP A 234 -6.98 -6.02 -7.34
N ASP A 235 -7.06 -7.03 -8.17
CA ASP A 235 -7.45 -8.39 -7.79
C ASP A 235 -6.40 -9.38 -8.30
N ALA A 236 -5.66 -10.00 -7.37
CA ALA A 236 -4.60 -10.96 -7.67
C ALA A 236 -4.91 -12.29 -6.97
N LYS A 237 -5.06 -13.37 -7.76
CA LYS A 237 -5.44 -14.68 -7.22
C LYS A 237 -4.86 -15.86 -7.99
N ILE A 238 -4.74 -17.00 -7.29
CA ILE A 238 -4.42 -18.30 -7.87
C ILE A 238 -5.59 -19.23 -7.55
N THR A 239 -6.16 -19.89 -8.57
CA THR A 239 -7.36 -20.72 -8.44
C THR A 239 -7.28 -22.00 -9.27
N GLY A 240 -8.17 -22.95 -9.03
CA GLY A 240 -8.34 -24.15 -9.85
C GLY A 240 -7.12 -25.09 -9.82
N GLU A 241 -6.81 -25.71 -10.95
CA GLU A 241 -5.70 -26.65 -11.05
C GLU A 241 -4.35 -26.03 -10.70
N THR A 242 -4.11 -24.79 -11.11
CA THR A 242 -2.88 -24.06 -10.80
C THR A 242 -2.70 -23.78 -9.30
N PHE A 243 -3.78 -23.81 -8.51
CA PHE A 243 -3.73 -23.78 -7.05
C PHE A 243 -3.47 -25.18 -6.48
N ALA A 244 -4.18 -26.19 -6.97
CA ALA A 244 -4.11 -27.55 -6.45
C ALA A 244 -2.72 -28.19 -6.61
N ASP A 245 -1.97 -27.81 -7.62
CA ASP A 245 -0.62 -28.34 -7.92
C ASP A 245 0.40 -28.16 -6.79
N TRP A 246 0.25 -27.15 -5.95
CA TRP A 246 1.22 -26.82 -4.90
C TRP A 246 0.63 -26.80 -3.48
N TYR A 247 -0.69 -26.79 -3.32
CA TYR A 247 -1.36 -26.70 -2.03
C TYR A 247 -1.42 -28.07 -1.32
N ASN A 248 -1.14 -28.09 -0.01
CA ASN A 248 -1.32 -29.27 0.85
C ASN A 248 -2.53 -29.01 1.78
N PRO A 249 -3.62 -29.80 1.69
CA PRO A 249 -4.82 -29.59 2.48
C PRO A 249 -4.70 -30.03 3.95
N LEU A 250 -3.59 -30.64 4.37
CA LEU A 250 -3.44 -31.17 5.71
C LEU A 250 -2.57 -30.28 6.61
N GLU A 251 -1.59 -29.62 6.05
CA GLU A 251 -0.65 -28.78 6.79
C GLU A 251 0.06 -27.79 5.88
N SER A 252 0.42 -26.65 6.42
CA SER A 252 1.12 -25.62 5.65
C SER A 252 1.96 -24.68 6.54
N THR A 253 2.86 -23.98 5.89
CA THR A 253 3.46 -22.76 6.42
C THR A 253 3.45 -21.69 5.34
N ILE A 254 2.96 -20.51 5.68
CA ILE A 254 2.92 -19.35 4.79
C ILE A 254 3.85 -18.29 5.35
N PHE A 255 4.83 -17.87 4.56
CA PHE A 255 5.71 -16.73 4.85
C PHE A 255 5.29 -15.54 3.99
N PHE A 256 5.25 -14.36 4.60
CA PHE A 256 4.93 -13.10 3.95
C PHE A 256 5.93 -12.00 4.36
N GLU A 257 6.26 -11.14 3.40
CA GLU A 257 7.09 -9.97 3.62
C GLU A 257 6.47 -8.76 2.90
N SER A 258 6.24 -7.66 3.64
CA SER A 258 5.74 -6.40 3.07
C SER A 258 6.89 -5.48 2.69
N GLY A 259 6.66 -4.61 1.71
CA GLY A 259 7.59 -3.54 1.36
C GLY A 259 7.63 -2.43 2.40
N VAL A 260 6.47 -2.16 2.99
CA VAL A 260 6.25 -1.19 4.09
C VAL A 260 5.32 -1.85 5.11
N ALA A 261 5.42 -1.50 6.38
CA ALA A 261 4.54 -2.03 7.40
C ALA A 261 3.09 -1.55 7.18
N PRO A 262 2.11 -2.46 7.07
CA PRO A 262 0.71 -2.10 6.87
C PRO A 262 0.09 -1.48 8.14
N THR A 263 -0.92 -0.63 7.97
CA THR A 263 -1.42 0.21 9.07
C THR A 263 -2.64 -0.29 9.82
N SER A 264 -3.56 -1.04 9.25
CA SER A 264 -4.66 -1.72 9.98
C SER A 264 -5.69 -2.39 9.05
N ASN A 265 -6.44 -3.35 9.57
CA ASN A 265 -7.62 -4.03 8.97
C ASN A 265 -7.48 -4.54 7.52
N SER A 266 -6.27 -4.61 7.00
CA SER A 266 -5.97 -5.07 5.64
C SER A 266 -5.59 -6.55 5.66
N LYS A 267 -5.94 -7.27 4.58
CA LYS A 267 -5.58 -8.68 4.44
C LYS A 267 -4.26 -8.82 3.68
N TYR A 268 -3.36 -9.61 4.22
CA TYR A 268 -2.10 -9.95 3.54
C TYR A 268 -2.33 -11.01 2.48
N PHE A 269 -3.12 -12.02 2.82
CA PHE A 269 -3.62 -13.06 1.94
C PHE A 269 -4.84 -13.74 2.55
N THR A 270 -5.60 -14.42 1.69
CA THR A 270 -6.69 -15.29 2.10
C THR A 270 -6.66 -16.58 1.28
N PHE A 271 -6.53 -17.72 1.94
CA PHE A 271 -6.81 -19.04 1.40
C PHE A 271 -8.25 -19.39 1.69
N ARG A 272 -9.01 -19.83 0.70
CA ARG A 272 -10.45 -20.02 0.85
C ARG A 272 -10.99 -21.18 0.01
N GLY A 273 -12.05 -21.82 0.53
CA GLY A 273 -12.89 -22.74 -0.22
C GLY A 273 -13.96 -22.02 -1.06
N ASP A 274 -14.51 -22.73 -2.03
CA ASP A 274 -15.53 -22.21 -2.96
C ASP A 274 -16.96 -22.54 -2.50
N ASP A 275 -17.17 -22.56 -1.20
CA ASP A 275 -18.43 -22.93 -0.55
C ASP A 275 -19.50 -21.82 -0.58
N GLY A 276 -19.20 -20.68 -1.24
CA GLY A 276 -20.11 -19.52 -1.35
C GLY A 276 -20.38 -18.77 -0.04
N GLY A 277 -20.00 -19.33 1.11
CA GLY A 277 -20.29 -18.77 2.43
C GLY A 277 -19.08 -18.23 3.20
N GLY A 278 -17.84 -18.52 2.78
CA GLY A 278 -16.65 -18.11 3.49
C GLY A 278 -16.46 -18.85 4.82
N THR A 279 -16.91 -20.10 4.86
CA THR A 279 -16.92 -20.94 6.07
C THR A 279 -15.61 -21.66 6.27
N GLU A 280 -14.82 -21.84 5.21
CA GLU A 280 -13.52 -22.53 5.23
C GLU A 280 -12.43 -21.56 4.73
N LEU A 281 -11.54 -21.12 5.63
CA LEU A 281 -10.47 -20.22 5.26
C LEU A 281 -9.26 -20.23 6.21
N ILE A 282 -8.10 -19.89 5.67
CA ILE A 282 -6.91 -19.45 6.40
C ILE A 282 -6.63 -18.03 5.93
N GLU A 283 -6.70 -17.06 6.81
CA GLU A 283 -6.39 -15.68 6.46
C GLU A 283 -5.36 -15.07 7.40
N SER A 284 -4.66 -14.07 6.89
CA SER A 284 -3.83 -13.23 7.71
C SER A 284 -4.07 -11.76 7.40
N ALA A 285 -4.10 -10.96 8.46
CA ALA A 285 -4.44 -9.56 8.39
C ALA A 285 -3.54 -8.71 9.29
N ALA A 286 -3.45 -7.42 8.98
CA ALA A 286 -2.88 -6.43 9.87
C ALA A 286 -3.72 -6.33 11.16
N VAL A 287 -3.04 -6.29 12.29
CA VAL A 287 -3.63 -5.88 13.58
C VAL A 287 -3.51 -4.38 13.74
N SER A 288 -4.09 -3.83 14.81
CA SER A 288 -3.90 -2.42 15.15
C SER A 288 -2.42 -2.11 15.37
N GLY A 289 -1.79 -1.37 14.45
CA GLY A 289 -0.35 -1.15 14.38
C GLY A 289 0.38 -2.19 13.54
N PRO A 290 1.72 -2.08 13.37
CA PRO A 290 2.53 -3.10 12.70
C PRO A 290 2.41 -4.44 13.42
N GLY A 291 2.06 -5.49 12.69
CA GLY A 291 1.88 -6.84 13.20
C GLY A 291 0.98 -7.67 12.30
N ALA A 292 0.79 -8.91 12.67
CA ALA A 292 -0.06 -9.83 11.94
C ALA A 292 -0.91 -10.68 12.88
N ASN A 293 -2.05 -11.10 12.40
CA ASN A 293 -2.79 -12.18 12.98
C ASN A 293 -3.03 -13.29 11.95
N VAL A 294 -3.29 -14.49 12.42
CA VAL A 294 -3.79 -15.58 11.62
C VAL A 294 -5.13 -16.03 12.17
N PHE A 295 -6.09 -16.20 11.28
CA PHE A 295 -7.36 -16.85 11.58
C PHE A 295 -7.49 -18.13 10.78
N THR A 296 -8.03 -19.17 11.41
CA THR A 296 -8.57 -20.31 10.70
C THR A 296 -10.07 -20.40 10.99
N TYR A 297 -10.87 -20.62 9.95
CA TYR A 297 -12.30 -20.83 10.04
C TYR A 297 -12.63 -22.20 9.48
N CYS A 298 -13.51 -22.94 10.19
CA CYS A 298 -14.15 -24.15 9.72
C CYS A 298 -15.61 -24.09 10.11
N ASP A 299 -16.52 -24.48 9.21
CA ASP A 299 -17.98 -24.49 9.47
C ASP A 299 -18.47 -23.15 10.03
N ALA A 300 -18.04 -22.04 9.43
CA ALA A 300 -18.36 -20.67 9.86
C ALA A 300 -17.99 -20.32 11.31
N SER A 301 -17.07 -21.06 11.92
CA SER A 301 -16.59 -20.79 13.29
C SER A 301 -15.09 -20.53 13.32
N ILE A 302 -14.65 -19.55 14.09
CA ILE A 302 -13.22 -19.32 14.34
C ILE A 302 -12.65 -20.53 15.10
N ARG A 303 -11.59 -21.13 14.53
CA ARG A 303 -10.90 -22.30 15.12
C ARG A 303 -9.52 -21.94 15.66
N ALA A 304 -8.89 -20.91 15.13
CA ALA A 304 -7.70 -20.28 15.73
C ALA A 304 -7.75 -18.77 15.47
N ASN A 305 -7.23 -18.01 16.43
CA ASN A 305 -7.04 -16.56 16.35
C ASN A 305 -5.80 -16.18 17.16
N ILE A 306 -4.67 -16.02 16.48
CA ILE A 306 -3.39 -15.71 17.12
C ILE A 306 -2.89 -14.39 16.54
N SER A 307 -2.48 -13.46 17.41
CA SER A 307 -1.97 -12.15 17.03
C SER A 307 -0.59 -11.90 17.64
N VAL A 308 0.29 -11.30 16.86
CA VAL A 308 1.59 -10.77 17.32
C VAL A 308 1.76 -9.37 16.76
N THR A 309 2.17 -8.42 17.61
CA THR A 309 2.40 -7.02 17.25
C THR A 309 3.88 -6.68 17.40
N ASP A 310 4.36 -5.79 16.51
CA ASP A 310 5.68 -5.17 16.59
C ASP A 310 5.52 -3.67 16.29
N SER A 311 5.35 -2.88 17.32
CA SER A 311 5.01 -1.45 17.24
C SER A 311 6.10 -0.55 16.64
N GLY A 312 7.32 -1.06 16.48
CA GLY A 312 8.46 -0.31 15.94
C GLY A 312 8.83 -0.68 14.49
N ALA A 313 8.15 -1.66 13.90
CA ALA A 313 8.52 -2.19 12.60
C ALA A 313 8.18 -1.22 11.45
N THR A 314 9.15 -0.97 10.58
CA THR A 314 8.96 -0.27 9.30
C THR A 314 8.66 -1.23 8.15
N LYS A 315 9.04 -2.49 8.29
CA LYS A 315 8.73 -3.62 7.39
C LYS A 315 8.18 -4.76 8.21
N LEU A 316 7.36 -5.58 7.60
CA LEU A 316 6.77 -6.74 8.25
C LEU A 316 7.24 -8.02 7.55
N LYS A 317 7.84 -8.91 8.35
CA LYS A 317 8.01 -10.32 7.99
C LYS A 317 7.19 -11.14 8.94
N TYR A 318 6.36 -12.02 8.42
CA TYR A 318 5.69 -12.99 9.28
C TYR A 318 5.61 -14.37 8.64
N ALA A 319 5.52 -15.39 9.47
CA ALA A 319 5.30 -16.76 9.07
C ALA A 319 4.23 -17.39 9.94
N THR A 320 3.24 -18.03 9.33
CA THR A 320 2.23 -18.81 10.03
C THR A 320 2.33 -20.29 9.67
N GLY A 321 2.35 -21.14 10.67
CA GLY A 321 2.29 -22.59 10.51
C GLY A 321 0.93 -23.11 10.92
N VAL A 322 0.27 -23.88 10.05
CA VAL A 322 -1.08 -24.40 10.24
C VAL A 322 -1.09 -25.91 10.05
N ILE A 323 -1.52 -26.63 11.06
CA ILE A 323 -1.88 -28.05 11.05
C ILE A 323 -2.95 -28.25 12.12
N LYS A 324 -3.74 -29.33 12.03
CA LYS A 324 -4.71 -29.68 13.07
C LYS A 324 -4.04 -29.70 14.46
N ASP A 325 -4.70 -29.09 15.43
CA ASP A 325 -4.27 -28.97 16.84
C ASP A 325 -2.91 -28.28 17.04
N ASN A 326 -2.39 -27.55 16.04
CA ASN A 326 -1.17 -26.77 16.18
C ASN A 326 -1.09 -25.64 15.13
N VAL A 327 -1.64 -24.48 15.47
CA VAL A 327 -1.49 -23.24 14.70
C VAL A 327 -0.63 -22.28 15.48
N ASN A 328 0.38 -21.67 14.85
CA ASN A 328 1.18 -20.62 15.46
C ASN A 328 1.66 -19.61 14.40
N ILE A 329 2.13 -18.45 14.86
CA ILE A 329 2.63 -17.35 14.04
C ILE A 329 3.91 -16.78 14.65
N ALA A 330 4.84 -16.35 13.82
CA ALA A 330 5.97 -15.49 14.21
C ALA A 330 5.94 -14.21 13.39
N VAL A 331 6.23 -13.08 14.02
CA VAL A 331 6.31 -11.75 13.41
C VAL A 331 7.63 -11.10 13.80
N ASN A 332 8.45 -10.73 12.82
CA ASN A 332 9.76 -10.11 13.01
C ASN A 332 10.58 -10.80 14.11
N GLY A 333 10.64 -12.14 14.08
CA GLY A 333 11.34 -12.98 15.08
C GLY A 333 10.58 -13.24 16.40
N THR A 334 9.44 -12.58 16.64
CA THR A 334 8.63 -12.78 17.85
C THR A 334 7.57 -13.85 17.60
N LEU A 335 7.57 -14.91 18.41
CA LEU A 335 6.64 -16.03 18.32
C LEU A 335 5.35 -15.73 19.10
N GLY A 336 4.20 -16.12 18.55
CA GLY A 336 2.91 -16.11 19.23
C GLY A 336 2.74 -17.32 20.16
N THR A 337 1.59 -17.37 20.81
CA THR A 337 1.17 -18.54 21.60
C THR A 337 0.39 -19.50 20.71
N ALA A 338 0.85 -20.74 20.61
CA ALA A 338 0.22 -21.74 19.75
C ALA A 338 -1.20 -22.07 20.20
N ASP A 339 -2.12 -22.20 19.24
CA ASP A 339 -3.42 -22.83 19.45
C ASP A 339 -3.29 -24.33 19.21
N THR A 340 -3.57 -25.12 20.26
CA THR A 340 -3.44 -26.57 20.25
C THR A 340 -4.79 -27.29 20.10
N SER A 341 -5.84 -26.56 19.74
CA SER A 341 -7.21 -27.06 19.52
C SER A 341 -7.79 -26.72 18.17
N ALA A 342 -6.98 -26.11 17.31
CA ALA A 342 -7.38 -25.63 15.99
C ALA A 342 -7.75 -26.79 15.04
N VAL A 343 -8.76 -26.58 14.23
CA VAL A 343 -9.11 -27.47 13.10
C VAL A 343 -8.54 -26.87 11.82
N HIS A 344 -7.94 -27.71 10.97
CA HIS A 344 -7.51 -27.27 9.65
C HIS A 344 -8.74 -27.16 8.72
N PRO A 345 -8.92 -26.06 8.00
CA PRO A 345 -10.02 -25.90 7.07
C PRO A 345 -9.94 -26.89 5.90
N ASP A 346 -11.09 -27.45 5.53
CA ASP A 346 -11.22 -28.35 4.37
C ASP A 346 -11.65 -27.59 3.12
N GLY A 347 -11.49 -28.19 1.92
CA GLY A 347 -12.02 -27.65 0.68
C GLY A 347 -11.40 -26.34 0.18
N ILE A 348 -10.27 -25.91 0.73
CA ILE A 348 -9.54 -24.75 0.25
C ILE A 348 -9.10 -24.96 -1.21
N ASN A 349 -9.44 -24.04 -2.11
CA ASN A 349 -9.19 -24.16 -3.55
C ASN A 349 -8.70 -22.87 -4.23
N GLN A 350 -8.47 -21.80 -3.47
CA GLN A 350 -7.95 -20.54 -3.99
C GLN A 350 -7.10 -19.78 -2.98
N LEU A 351 -6.19 -18.95 -3.52
CA LEU A 351 -5.41 -17.94 -2.80
C LEU A 351 -5.75 -16.57 -3.37
N SER A 352 -6.21 -15.64 -2.54
CA SER A 352 -6.26 -14.21 -2.83
C SER A 352 -5.05 -13.51 -2.19
N ILE A 353 -4.40 -12.61 -2.93
CA ILE A 353 -3.17 -11.92 -2.55
C ILE A 353 -3.47 -10.46 -2.28
N GLY A 354 -3.30 -10.01 -1.04
CA GLY A 354 -3.47 -8.63 -0.63
C GLY A 354 -4.93 -8.16 -0.52
N ASN A 355 -5.89 -9.08 -0.50
CA ASN A 355 -7.30 -8.76 -0.28
C ASN A 355 -8.08 -9.95 0.27
N TYR A 356 -9.32 -9.69 0.69
CA TYR A 356 -10.30 -10.75 0.92
C TYR A 356 -10.92 -11.16 -0.42
N SER A 357 -11.22 -12.42 -0.59
CA SER A 357 -11.64 -13.02 -1.87
C SER A 357 -12.90 -12.40 -2.52
N ASN A 358 -13.69 -11.65 -1.77
CA ASN A 358 -14.87 -10.93 -2.26
C ASN A 358 -14.57 -9.48 -2.70
N GLY A 359 -13.29 -9.08 -2.77
CA GLY A 359 -12.92 -7.72 -3.13
C GLY A 359 -13.12 -6.69 -2.01
N SER A 360 -12.85 -7.07 -0.77
CA SER A 360 -12.83 -6.18 0.38
C SER A 360 -11.54 -6.30 1.18
N TYR A 361 -11.31 -5.44 2.16
CA TYR A 361 -10.16 -5.46 3.08
C TYR A 361 -8.80 -5.50 2.37
N TYR A 362 -8.62 -4.63 1.39
CA TYR A 362 -7.38 -4.54 0.61
C TYR A 362 -6.17 -4.21 1.50
N LEU A 363 -5.02 -4.71 1.09
CA LEU A 363 -3.74 -4.42 1.75
C LEU A 363 -3.40 -2.92 1.68
N ASN A 364 -3.72 -2.28 0.57
CA ASN A 364 -3.36 -0.88 0.28
C ASN A 364 -1.88 -0.60 0.50
N ASN A 365 -1.05 -1.55 0.08
CA ASN A 365 0.39 -1.55 0.31
C ASN A 365 1.08 -2.54 -0.64
N THR A 366 2.40 -2.68 -0.49
CA THR A 366 3.25 -3.53 -1.32
C THR A 366 3.62 -4.85 -0.65
N ILE A 367 3.76 -5.89 -1.47
CA ILE A 367 4.15 -7.24 -1.07
C ILE A 367 5.50 -7.55 -1.70
N GLN A 368 6.54 -7.74 -0.90
CA GLN A 368 7.87 -8.15 -1.39
C GLN A 368 7.93 -9.65 -1.67
N LYS A 369 7.34 -10.45 -0.80
CA LYS A 369 7.41 -11.91 -0.93
C LYS A 369 6.21 -12.61 -0.29
N LEU A 370 5.75 -13.68 -0.94
CA LEU A 370 4.83 -14.66 -0.40
C LEU A 370 5.35 -16.05 -0.75
N THR A 371 5.56 -16.89 0.26
CA THR A 371 6.10 -18.24 0.11
C THR A 371 5.22 -19.23 0.84
N TYR A 372 4.91 -20.36 0.20
CA TYR A 372 4.14 -21.43 0.79
C TYR A 372 4.98 -22.70 0.87
N TYR A 373 5.05 -23.30 2.05
CA TYR A 373 5.65 -24.59 2.31
C TYR A 373 4.52 -25.60 2.55
N PRO A 374 4.53 -26.77 1.87
CA PRO A 374 3.48 -27.78 2.02
C PRO A 374 3.70 -28.62 3.31
N LYS A 375 4.20 -27.98 4.36
CA LYS A 375 4.52 -28.56 5.65
C LYS A 375 4.40 -27.51 6.76
N ARG A 376 3.88 -27.90 7.93
CA ARG A 376 3.96 -27.09 9.14
C ARG A 376 5.40 -27.10 9.64
N LEU A 377 6.12 -26.00 9.47
CA LEU A 377 7.48 -25.78 9.98
C LEU A 377 7.45 -25.62 11.52
N THR A 378 8.54 -25.97 12.21
CA THR A 378 8.64 -25.81 13.66
C THR A 378 8.57 -24.34 14.08
N ASP A 379 8.22 -24.07 15.32
CA ASP A 379 8.16 -22.69 15.85
C ASP A 379 9.53 -21.98 15.76
N ALA A 380 10.63 -22.69 16.01
CA ALA A 380 11.98 -22.16 15.80
C ALA A 380 12.23 -21.76 14.34
N GLN A 381 11.72 -22.56 13.39
CA GLN A 381 11.82 -22.23 11.96
C GLN A 381 10.93 -21.04 11.56
N LEU A 382 9.74 -20.88 12.17
CA LEU A 382 8.91 -19.68 11.95
C LEU A 382 9.64 -18.42 12.42
N GLN A 383 10.26 -18.46 13.61
CA GLN A 383 11.07 -17.35 14.13
C GLN A 383 12.25 -17.04 13.21
N LEU A 384 12.99 -18.05 12.77
CA LEU A 384 14.15 -17.89 11.91
C LEU A 384 13.80 -17.29 10.54
N LEU A 385 12.66 -17.68 9.94
CA LEU A 385 12.19 -17.12 8.68
C LEU A 385 11.84 -15.64 8.78
N THR A 386 11.44 -15.18 9.96
CA THR A 386 10.95 -13.82 10.19
C THR A 386 11.97 -12.88 10.85
N SER A 387 13.13 -13.41 11.24
CA SER A 387 14.26 -12.63 11.80
C SER A 387 14.92 -11.71 10.80
#